data_27ae6395e0da7e718e25bb7d4652f4d3
#
_entry.id   27ae6395e0da7e718e25bb7d4652f4d3
#
_cell.length_a   1.000
_cell.length_b   1.000
_cell.length_c   1.000
_cell.angle_alpha   90.00
_cell.angle_beta   90.00
_cell.angle_gamma   90.00
#
_symmetry.space_group_name_H-M   'P 1'
#
loop_
_entity.id
_entity.type
_entity.pdbx_description
1 polymer ?
#
loop_
_entity_poly.entity_id
_entity_poly.type
_entity_poly.pdbx_seq_one_letter_code
_entity_poly.pdbx_strand_id
1 'polypeptide(L)'
;MREITCSTITDAIKKMCIEAATILPQDVEKALSQKHDEEDSALAQKTLQVLMDNAKLAQEKQMPICQDTGMAFVYVTMGQEVHITGGSLNEAIQEGVRQGYTEGYLRKSVVKDPLFERTNTKDNTPAIIYYDIVEGDTFHITLAPKGFGSENMSQIKMLKPSDGLQGIKDFVMKVVNDAGPNACPPMVIGVGIGGSFDKVTMLAKKAMIREIGSHHPEQRYASLEDELLQMINETGIGPAGYGGKTTALSLNIETFPTHIAGMPVAVSICCHVSRHKEVSL
;
A
#
# COMPACT_ATOMS: atom_id res chain seq x y z
N MET A 1 -22.36 -22.62 -9.62
CA MET A 1 -20.99 -22.21 -10.02
C MET A 1 -21.14 -20.88 -10.72
N ARG A 2 -20.45 -19.85 -10.26
CA ARG A 2 -20.50 -18.49 -10.82
C ARG A 2 -19.41 -18.34 -11.87
N GLU A 3 -19.77 -17.95 -13.08
CA GLU A 3 -18.79 -17.75 -14.14
C GLU A 3 -18.36 -16.29 -14.24
N ILE A 4 -17.06 -16.06 -14.39
CA ILE A 4 -16.46 -14.75 -14.62
C ILE A 4 -15.51 -14.86 -15.80
N THR A 5 -15.65 -13.98 -16.79
CA THR A 5 -14.81 -14.03 -17.98
C THR A 5 -13.48 -13.30 -17.77
N CYS A 6 -12.44 -13.77 -18.43
CA CYS A 6 -11.14 -13.08 -18.45
C CYS A 6 -11.25 -11.65 -18.98
N SER A 7 -12.13 -11.39 -19.98
CA SER A 7 -12.34 -10.02 -20.49
C SER A 7 -12.88 -9.07 -19.43
N THR A 8 -13.84 -9.50 -18.61
CA THR A 8 -14.39 -8.69 -17.50
C THR A 8 -13.29 -8.34 -16.50
N ILE A 9 -12.42 -9.30 -16.19
CA ILE A 9 -11.29 -9.09 -15.26
C ILE A 9 -10.28 -8.10 -15.85
N THR A 10 -9.91 -8.28 -17.11
CA THR A 10 -9.00 -7.39 -17.82
C THR A 10 -9.50 -5.94 -17.83
N ASP A 11 -10.78 -5.71 -18.16
CA ASP A 11 -11.39 -4.39 -18.19
C ASP A 11 -11.43 -3.75 -16.79
N ALA A 12 -11.77 -4.53 -15.76
CA ALA A 12 -11.76 -4.05 -14.38
C ALA A 12 -10.37 -3.63 -13.93
N ILE A 13 -9.35 -4.46 -14.13
CA ILE A 13 -7.95 -4.16 -13.77
C ILE A 13 -7.43 -2.94 -14.52
N LYS A 14 -7.71 -2.83 -15.83
CA LYS A 14 -7.36 -1.66 -16.65
C LYS A 14 -7.91 -0.37 -16.05
N LYS A 15 -9.20 -0.34 -15.75
CA LYS A 15 -9.87 0.80 -15.15
C LYS A 15 -9.26 1.15 -13.79
N MET A 16 -9.07 0.15 -12.92
CA MET A 16 -8.50 0.33 -11.59
C MET A 16 -7.07 0.91 -11.63
N CYS A 17 -6.22 0.51 -12.59
CA CYS A 17 -4.88 1.07 -12.76
C CYS A 17 -4.92 2.58 -13.01
N ILE A 18 -5.81 3.03 -13.90
CA ILE A 18 -5.95 4.45 -14.25
C ILE A 18 -6.53 5.24 -13.09
N GLU A 19 -7.64 4.75 -12.50
CA GLU A 19 -8.29 5.43 -11.38
C GLU A 19 -7.41 5.50 -10.14
N ALA A 20 -6.69 4.45 -9.79
CA ALA A 20 -5.77 4.47 -8.67
C ALA A 20 -4.61 5.46 -8.87
N ALA A 21 -4.19 5.71 -10.09
CA ALA A 21 -3.13 6.67 -10.38
C ALA A 21 -3.59 8.14 -10.37
N THR A 22 -4.87 8.39 -10.65
CA THR A 22 -5.42 9.75 -10.88
C THR A 22 -6.34 10.25 -9.77
N ILE A 23 -6.90 9.34 -8.94
CA ILE A 23 -7.89 9.66 -7.92
C ILE A 23 -7.41 9.12 -6.57
N LEU A 24 -7.09 10.03 -5.66
CA LEU A 24 -6.71 9.66 -4.29
C LEU A 24 -7.91 9.01 -3.56
N PRO A 25 -7.72 7.95 -2.77
CA PRO A 25 -8.79 7.39 -1.94
C PRO A 25 -9.37 8.41 -0.97
N GLN A 26 -10.68 8.32 -0.73
CA GLN A 26 -11.42 9.30 0.05
C GLN A 26 -10.98 9.37 1.52
N ASP A 27 -10.58 8.25 2.11
CA ASP A 27 -10.03 8.18 3.45
C ASP A 27 -8.70 8.92 3.57
N VAL A 28 -7.83 8.81 2.55
CA VAL A 28 -6.55 9.55 2.48
C VAL A 28 -6.80 11.04 2.35
N GLU A 29 -7.72 11.47 1.47
CA GLU A 29 -8.10 12.89 1.34
C GLU A 29 -8.61 13.48 2.66
N LYS A 30 -9.52 12.78 3.33
CA LYS A 30 -10.04 13.18 4.63
C LYS A 30 -8.95 13.29 5.69
N ALA A 31 -8.05 12.28 5.75
CA ALA A 31 -6.94 12.30 6.69
C ALA A 31 -5.98 13.47 6.44
N LEU A 32 -5.65 13.77 5.18
CA LEU A 32 -4.82 14.92 4.83
C LEU A 32 -5.47 16.23 5.25
N SER A 33 -6.79 16.40 4.99
CA SER A 33 -7.54 17.60 5.38
C SER A 33 -7.59 17.77 6.90
N GLN A 34 -7.88 16.69 7.63
CA GLN A 34 -7.90 16.72 9.08
C GLN A 34 -6.53 17.09 9.66
N LYS A 35 -5.46 16.48 9.13
CA LYS A 35 -4.10 16.77 9.58
C LYS A 35 -3.63 18.17 9.22
N HIS A 36 -4.10 18.73 8.11
CA HIS A 36 -3.88 20.13 7.78
C HIS A 36 -4.47 21.07 8.84
N ASP A 37 -5.69 20.80 9.28
CA ASP A 37 -6.39 21.65 10.28
C ASP A 37 -5.80 21.50 11.71
N GLU A 38 -5.21 20.34 12.02
CA GLU A 38 -4.55 20.05 13.30
C GLU A 38 -3.09 20.55 13.37
N GLU A 39 -2.49 20.94 12.25
CA GLU A 39 -1.07 21.28 12.17
C GLU A 39 -0.80 22.71 12.67
N ASP A 40 0.23 22.90 13.51
CA ASP A 40 0.60 24.19 14.07
C ASP A 40 1.70 24.91 13.26
N SER A 41 2.47 24.15 12.48
CA SER A 41 3.54 24.72 11.64
C SER A 41 2.96 25.28 10.34
N ALA A 42 3.12 26.58 10.10
CA ALA A 42 2.66 27.21 8.86
C ALA A 42 3.31 26.57 7.60
N LEU A 43 4.55 26.11 7.70
CA LEU A 43 5.23 25.43 6.59
C LEU A 43 4.62 24.04 6.34
N ALA A 44 4.34 23.30 7.40
CA ALA A 44 3.72 21.97 7.31
C ALA A 44 2.27 22.10 6.79
N GLN A 45 1.48 23.04 7.28
CA GLN A 45 0.13 23.33 6.74
C GLN A 45 0.18 23.63 5.25
N LYS A 46 1.06 24.53 4.83
CA LYS A 46 1.22 24.86 3.41
C LYS A 46 1.63 23.66 2.58
N THR A 47 2.50 22.79 3.13
CA THR A 47 2.90 21.56 2.46
C THR A 47 1.72 20.62 2.28
N LEU A 48 0.94 20.37 3.33
CA LEU A 48 -0.28 19.54 3.25
C LEU A 48 -1.28 20.11 2.25
N GLN A 49 -1.47 21.42 2.22
CA GLN A 49 -2.32 22.08 1.22
C GLN A 49 -1.86 21.82 -0.21
N VAL A 50 -0.55 21.94 -0.48
CA VAL A 50 0.02 21.62 -1.81
C VAL A 50 -0.22 20.16 -2.20
N LEU A 51 -0.13 19.21 -1.25
CA LEU A 51 -0.43 17.80 -1.53
C LEU A 51 -1.90 17.57 -1.91
N MET A 52 -2.83 18.24 -1.20
CA MET A 52 -4.26 18.16 -1.51
C MET A 52 -4.60 18.84 -2.84
N ASP A 53 -4.02 20.00 -3.12
CA ASP A 53 -4.22 20.73 -4.39
C ASP A 53 -3.69 19.91 -5.58
N ASN A 54 -2.54 19.23 -5.40
CA ASN A 54 -2.00 18.34 -6.42
C ASN A 54 -2.93 17.15 -6.69
N ALA A 55 -3.47 16.51 -5.66
CA ALA A 55 -4.40 15.39 -5.82
C ALA A 55 -5.69 15.85 -6.55
N LYS A 56 -6.22 17.00 -6.19
CA LYS A 56 -7.39 17.60 -6.84
C LYS A 56 -7.12 17.92 -8.32
N LEU A 57 -5.99 18.56 -8.61
CA LEU A 57 -5.58 18.89 -9.98
C LEU A 57 -5.40 17.61 -10.83
N ALA A 58 -4.79 16.56 -10.26
CA ALA A 58 -4.60 15.28 -10.91
C ALA A 58 -5.95 14.65 -11.32
N GLN A 59 -6.93 14.66 -10.42
CA GLN A 59 -8.28 14.18 -10.69
C GLN A 59 -8.98 15.01 -11.77
N GLU A 60 -8.95 16.34 -11.67
CA GLU A 60 -9.58 17.23 -12.65
C GLU A 60 -8.98 17.11 -14.05
N LYS A 61 -7.68 16.92 -14.13
CA LYS A 61 -6.94 16.81 -15.40
C LYS A 61 -6.78 15.38 -15.90
N GLN A 62 -7.25 14.39 -15.13
CA GLN A 62 -7.05 12.96 -15.43
C GLN A 62 -5.57 12.63 -15.65
N MET A 63 -4.71 13.19 -14.80
CA MET A 63 -3.26 13.00 -14.82
C MET A 63 -2.82 12.23 -13.57
N PRO A 64 -1.72 11.46 -13.64
CA PRO A 64 -1.19 10.80 -12.44
C PRO A 64 -0.82 11.80 -11.34
N ILE A 65 -1.19 11.48 -10.09
CA ILE A 65 -0.88 12.29 -8.90
C ILE A 65 0.63 12.42 -8.69
N CYS A 66 1.39 11.42 -9.08
CA CYS A 66 2.85 11.35 -8.93
C CYS A 66 3.49 10.81 -10.21
N GLN A 67 4.74 11.22 -10.48
CA GLN A 67 5.54 10.67 -11.57
C GLN A 67 5.86 9.17 -11.38
N ASP A 68 5.90 8.67 -10.13
CA ASP A 68 6.01 7.26 -9.84
C ASP A 68 4.60 6.66 -9.73
N THR A 69 4.11 6.07 -10.81
CA THR A 69 2.81 5.40 -10.83
C THR A 69 2.87 3.97 -10.30
N GLY A 70 4.05 3.54 -9.88
CA GLY A 70 4.28 2.34 -9.09
C GLY A 70 4.31 1.04 -9.88
N MET A 71 4.56 -0.03 -9.15
CA MET A 71 4.37 -1.41 -9.59
C MET A 71 3.01 -1.91 -9.10
N ALA A 72 2.26 -2.61 -9.93
CA ALA A 72 0.93 -3.09 -9.57
C ALA A 72 1.01 -4.28 -8.61
N PHE A 73 0.38 -4.16 -7.44
CA PHE A 73 0.08 -5.26 -6.52
C PHE A 73 -1.42 -5.56 -6.63
N VAL A 74 -1.75 -6.81 -6.85
CA VAL A 74 -3.13 -7.27 -7.05
C VAL A 74 -3.43 -8.36 -6.02
N TYR A 75 -4.45 -8.14 -5.23
CA TYR A 75 -4.97 -9.10 -4.26
C TYR A 75 -6.30 -9.62 -4.78
N VAL A 76 -6.40 -10.92 -4.96
CA VAL A 76 -7.60 -11.61 -5.45
C VAL A 76 -8.15 -12.50 -4.34
N THR A 77 -9.36 -12.22 -3.89
CA THR A 77 -10.13 -13.13 -3.04
C THR A 77 -11.11 -13.86 -3.93
N MET A 78 -10.95 -15.17 -4.06
CA MET A 78 -11.71 -16.00 -4.98
C MET A 78 -12.43 -17.11 -4.23
N GLY A 79 -13.75 -17.18 -4.35
CA GLY A 79 -14.57 -18.27 -3.86
C GLY A 79 -14.33 -19.57 -4.63
N GLN A 80 -14.40 -20.71 -3.93
CA GLN A 80 -14.21 -22.03 -4.53
C GLN A 80 -15.26 -22.38 -5.59
N GLU A 81 -16.42 -21.71 -5.59
CA GLU A 81 -17.49 -21.90 -6.56
C GLU A 81 -17.41 -20.95 -7.76
N VAL A 82 -16.35 -20.14 -7.87
CA VAL A 82 -16.07 -19.29 -9.02
C VAL A 82 -15.35 -20.08 -10.10
N HIS A 83 -15.83 -19.97 -11.33
CA HIS A 83 -15.21 -20.54 -12.51
C HIS A 83 -14.76 -19.43 -13.47
N ILE A 84 -13.46 -19.35 -13.73
CA ILE A 84 -12.90 -18.38 -14.68
C ILE A 84 -12.97 -18.96 -16.10
N THR A 85 -13.57 -18.21 -17.02
CA THR A 85 -13.74 -18.62 -18.42
C THR A 85 -13.03 -17.69 -19.39
N GLY A 86 -12.75 -18.21 -20.58
CA GLY A 86 -12.14 -17.41 -21.66
C GLY A 86 -10.62 -17.24 -21.58
N GLY A 87 -9.93 -17.98 -20.69
CA GLY A 87 -8.47 -17.96 -20.62
C GLY A 87 -7.88 -18.15 -19.23
N SER A 88 -6.67 -17.66 -19.03
CA SER A 88 -5.95 -17.71 -17.75
C SER A 88 -6.24 -16.46 -16.92
N LEU A 89 -6.60 -16.64 -15.63
CA LEU A 89 -6.77 -15.54 -14.69
C LEU A 89 -5.51 -14.68 -14.56
N ASN A 90 -4.35 -15.31 -14.47
CA ASN A 90 -3.08 -14.58 -14.39
C ASN A 90 -2.87 -13.69 -15.61
N GLU A 91 -3.07 -14.23 -16.81
CA GLU A 91 -2.89 -13.47 -18.05
C GLU A 91 -3.93 -12.34 -18.19
N ALA A 92 -5.16 -12.56 -17.75
CA ALA A 92 -6.20 -11.53 -17.75
C ALA A 92 -5.82 -10.33 -16.86
N ILE A 93 -5.25 -10.61 -15.68
CA ILE A 93 -4.75 -9.57 -14.77
C ILE A 93 -3.55 -8.84 -15.39
N GLN A 94 -2.58 -9.58 -15.93
CA GLN A 94 -1.40 -8.97 -16.57
C GLN A 94 -1.81 -8.10 -17.77
N GLU A 95 -2.76 -8.57 -18.59
CA GLU A 95 -3.27 -7.82 -19.74
C GLU A 95 -3.98 -6.53 -19.29
N GLY A 96 -4.79 -6.59 -18.23
CA GLY A 96 -5.42 -5.40 -17.64
C GLY A 96 -4.41 -4.36 -17.17
N VAL A 97 -3.32 -4.80 -16.52
CA VAL A 97 -2.21 -3.91 -16.12
C VAL A 97 -1.53 -3.31 -17.36
N ARG A 98 -1.21 -4.12 -18.38
CA ARG A 98 -0.58 -3.67 -19.62
C ARG A 98 -1.41 -2.58 -20.31
N GLN A 99 -2.72 -2.82 -20.47
CA GLN A 99 -3.63 -1.85 -21.04
C GLN A 99 -3.76 -0.60 -20.17
N GLY A 100 -3.96 -0.75 -18.87
CA GLY A 100 -4.12 0.35 -17.93
C GLY A 100 -2.90 1.29 -17.92
N TYR A 101 -1.69 0.74 -17.87
CA TYR A 101 -0.47 1.54 -17.90
C TYR A 101 -0.18 2.17 -19.27
N THR A 102 -0.66 1.56 -20.35
CA THR A 102 -0.48 2.09 -21.71
C THR A 102 -1.51 3.17 -22.04
N GLU A 103 -2.78 2.88 -21.86
CA GLU A 103 -3.89 3.79 -22.19
C GLU A 103 -4.01 4.96 -21.18
N GLY A 104 -3.66 4.72 -19.91
CA GLY A 104 -3.59 5.75 -18.86
C GLY A 104 -2.33 6.62 -18.90
N TYR A 105 -1.44 6.41 -19.87
CA TYR A 105 -0.15 7.12 -19.98
C TYR A 105 0.69 7.04 -18.69
N LEU A 106 0.56 5.94 -17.96
CA LEU A 106 1.28 5.73 -16.71
C LEU A 106 2.74 5.36 -16.96
N ARG A 107 3.62 5.67 -16.00
CA ARG A 107 5.05 5.39 -16.12
C ARG A 107 5.30 3.87 -16.06
N LYS A 108 5.97 3.33 -17.08
CA LYS A 108 6.42 1.94 -17.12
C LYS A 108 7.75 1.82 -16.40
N SER A 109 7.75 1.26 -15.19
CA SER A 109 8.91 1.22 -14.30
C SER A 109 9.49 -0.18 -14.06
N VAL A 110 8.83 -1.22 -14.57
CA VAL A 110 9.26 -2.61 -14.36
C VAL A 110 10.39 -2.98 -15.32
N VAL A 111 11.42 -3.64 -14.81
CA VAL A 111 12.55 -4.18 -15.58
C VAL A 111 12.51 -5.71 -15.58
N LYS A 112 12.91 -6.34 -16.69
CA LYS A 112 12.88 -7.81 -16.86
C LYS A 112 13.91 -8.50 -15.98
N ASP A 113 15.13 -8.03 -16.03
CA ASP A 113 16.22 -8.52 -15.20
C ASP A 113 16.54 -7.48 -14.10
N PRO A 114 16.52 -7.89 -12.81
CA PRO A 114 16.71 -6.94 -11.72
C PRO A 114 18.17 -6.52 -11.51
N LEU A 115 19.14 -7.27 -12.01
CA LEU A 115 20.54 -7.09 -11.66
C LEU A 115 21.43 -6.66 -12.85
N PHE A 116 21.43 -7.42 -13.93
CA PHE A 116 22.43 -7.27 -15.00
C PHE A 116 21.98 -6.27 -16.08
N GLU A 117 21.01 -6.66 -16.90
CA GLU A 117 20.63 -5.88 -18.09
C GLU A 117 19.62 -4.78 -17.78
N ARG A 118 18.76 -4.97 -16.81
CA ARG A 118 17.72 -4.06 -16.35
C ARG A 118 16.85 -3.47 -17.48
N THR A 119 16.64 -4.26 -18.52
CA THR A 119 15.81 -3.85 -19.67
C THR A 119 14.36 -3.64 -19.25
N ASN A 120 13.80 -2.46 -19.56
CA ASN A 120 12.42 -2.13 -19.24
C ASN A 120 11.42 -3.02 -20.00
N THR A 121 10.35 -3.46 -19.33
CA THR A 121 9.29 -4.30 -19.94
C THR A 121 8.43 -3.53 -20.93
N LYS A 122 8.39 -2.21 -20.83
CA LYS A 122 7.63 -1.25 -21.63
C LYS A 122 6.11 -1.27 -21.45
N ASP A 123 5.60 -2.12 -20.60
CA ASP A 123 4.16 -2.29 -20.32
C ASP A 123 3.82 -2.37 -18.82
N ASN A 124 4.84 -2.24 -17.95
CA ASN A 124 4.76 -2.33 -16.49
C ASN A 124 4.30 -3.70 -15.95
N THR A 125 4.42 -4.75 -16.73
CA THR A 125 4.21 -6.14 -16.28
C THR A 125 5.56 -6.83 -15.98
N PRO A 126 5.57 -7.89 -15.15
CA PRO A 126 4.41 -8.47 -14.47
C PRO A 126 3.97 -7.67 -13.23
N ALA A 127 2.67 -7.70 -12.96
CA ALA A 127 2.14 -7.35 -11.65
C ALA A 127 2.47 -8.44 -10.64
N ILE A 128 2.55 -8.07 -9.35
CA ILE A 128 2.65 -9.03 -8.24
C ILE A 128 1.22 -9.39 -7.82
N ILE A 129 0.88 -10.67 -7.89
CA ILE A 129 -0.48 -11.16 -7.64
C ILE A 129 -0.47 -12.07 -6.43
N TYR A 130 -1.39 -11.80 -5.49
CA TYR A 130 -1.67 -12.65 -4.34
C TYR A 130 -3.07 -13.21 -4.44
N TYR A 131 -3.24 -14.48 -4.08
CA TYR A 131 -4.53 -15.17 -4.09
C TYR A 131 -4.90 -15.64 -2.69
N ASP A 132 -6.12 -15.32 -2.26
CA ASP A 132 -6.80 -15.93 -1.12
C ASP A 132 -7.99 -16.73 -1.66
N ILE A 133 -8.03 -18.03 -1.39
CA ILE A 133 -9.16 -18.89 -1.74
C ILE A 133 -10.07 -19.02 -0.53
N VAL A 134 -11.34 -18.70 -0.72
CA VAL A 134 -12.38 -18.71 0.33
C VAL A 134 -13.56 -19.59 -0.05
N GLU A 135 -14.44 -19.87 0.88
CA GLU A 135 -15.71 -20.56 0.60
C GLU A 135 -16.66 -19.66 -0.21
N GLY A 136 -17.59 -20.29 -0.93
CA GLY A 136 -18.65 -19.60 -1.69
C GLY A 136 -18.21 -19.11 -3.07
N ASP A 137 -18.88 -18.08 -3.58
CA ASP A 137 -18.78 -17.58 -4.96
C ASP A 137 -18.31 -16.11 -5.06
N THR A 138 -17.73 -15.59 -4.01
CA THR A 138 -17.16 -14.23 -4.00
C THR A 138 -15.98 -14.13 -4.98
N PHE A 139 -15.94 -13.03 -5.73
CA PHE A 139 -14.75 -12.67 -6.49
C PHE A 139 -14.47 -11.19 -6.29
N HIS A 140 -13.45 -10.91 -5.52
CA HIS A 140 -13.05 -9.55 -5.16
C HIS A 140 -11.60 -9.30 -5.51
N ILE A 141 -11.32 -8.13 -6.08
CA ILE A 141 -9.99 -7.71 -6.46
C ILE A 141 -9.68 -6.37 -5.79
N THR A 142 -8.53 -6.28 -5.12
CA THR A 142 -7.92 -5.03 -4.70
C THR A 142 -6.65 -4.80 -5.51
N LEU A 143 -6.53 -3.67 -6.17
CA LEU A 143 -5.33 -3.25 -6.90
C LEU A 143 -4.71 -2.05 -6.18
N ALA A 144 -3.44 -2.18 -5.80
CA ALA A 144 -2.66 -1.16 -5.09
C ALA A 144 -1.34 -0.87 -5.80
N PRO A 145 -1.25 0.15 -6.65
CA PRO A 145 0.02 0.54 -7.25
C PRO A 145 0.96 1.11 -6.19
N LYS A 146 2.14 0.52 -6.05
CA LYS A 146 3.12 0.88 -5.02
C LYS A 146 4.35 1.55 -5.61
N GLY A 147 4.55 2.83 -5.27
CA GLY A 147 5.74 3.58 -5.64
C GLY A 147 7.00 3.10 -4.92
N PHE A 148 8.12 3.06 -5.64
CA PHE A 148 9.34 2.44 -5.13
C PHE A 148 10.21 3.39 -4.28
N GLY A 149 10.00 4.70 -4.32
CA GLY A 149 10.65 5.62 -3.38
C GLY A 149 10.38 5.22 -1.93
N SER A 150 9.13 5.01 -1.58
CA SER A 150 8.74 4.54 -0.25
C SER A 150 8.89 3.03 -0.06
N GLU A 151 8.74 2.21 -1.13
CA GLU A 151 8.97 0.76 -1.04
C GLU A 151 10.38 0.41 -0.61
N ASN A 152 11.39 1.14 -1.10
CA ASN A 152 12.79 0.96 -0.74
C ASN A 152 13.08 1.24 0.74
N MET A 153 12.18 1.92 1.44
CA MET A 153 12.30 2.20 2.87
C MET A 153 11.72 1.09 3.75
N SER A 154 10.97 0.14 3.16
CA SER A 154 10.39 -0.99 3.89
C SER A 154 11.45 -1.96 4.37
N GLN A 155 11.29 -2.52 5.58
CA GLN A 155 12.27 -3.44 6.18
C GLN A 155 11.56 -4.63 6.83
N ILE A 156 12.30 -5.73 6.97
CA ILE A 156 11.90 -6.93 7.69
C ILE A 156 12.97 -7.28 8.72
N LYS A 157 12.54 -7.81 9.87
CA LYS A 157 13.44 -8.34 10.90
C LYS A 157 12.85 -9.59 11.53
N MET A 158 13.68 -10.61 11.70
CA MET A 158 13.36 -11.80 12.47
C MET A 158 13.70 -11.52 13.92
N LEU A 159 12.75 -11.02 14.70
CA LEU A 159 12.89 -10.81 16.12
C LEU A 159 12.81 -12.13 16.90
N LYS A 160 13.36 -12.14 18.10
CA LYS A 160 13.20 -13.24 19.04
C LYS A 160 11.97 -13.00 19.92
N PRO A 161 11.25 -14.03 20.37
CA PRO A 161 10.17 -13.86 21.34
C PRO A 161 10.56 -13.08 22.60
N SER A 162 11.83 -13.18 23.03
CA SER A 162 12.38 -12.43 24.15
C SER A 162 12.50 -10.91 23.92
N ASP A 163 12.52 -10.45 22.66
CA ASP A 163 12.55 -9.02 22.35
C ASP A 163 11.20 -8.36 22.67
N GLY A 164 10.13 -9.15 22.68
CA GLY A 164 8.80 -8.75 23.14
C GLY A 164 8.24 -7.53 22.43
N LEU A 165 7.28 -6.89 23.07
CA LEU A 165 6.62 -5.69 22.56
C LEU A 165 7.59 -4.53 22.29
N GLN A 166 8.57 -4.35 23.18
CA GLN A 166 9.56 -3.28 23.03
C GLN A 166 10.41 -3.46 21.77
N GLY A 167 10.82 -4.69 21.45
CA GLY A 167 11.57 -4.98 20.22
C GLY A 167 10.78 -4.66 18.95
N ILE A 168 9.44 -4.82 18.97
CA ILE A 168 8.56 -4.41 17.85
C ILE A 168 8.55 -2.89 17.74
N LYS A 169 8.32 -2.16 18.83
CA LYS A 169 8.31 -0.69 18.84
C LYS A 169 9.63 -0.11 18.35
N ASP A 170 10.74 -0.60 18.88
CA ASP A 170 12.08 -0.15 18.49
C ASP A 170 12.33 -0.38 17.00
N PHE A 171 11.91 -1.53 16.47
CA PHE A 171 12.07 -1.83 15.04
C PHE A 171 11.20 -0.94 14.16
N VAL A 172 9.93 -0.73 14.50
CA VAL A 172 9.04 0.19 13.75
C VAL A 172 9.62 1.60 13.73
N MET A 173 10.01 2.13 14.89
CA MET A 173 10.60 3.47 15.01
C MET A 173 11.92 3.58 14.25
N LYS A 174 12.76 2.55 14.28
CA LYS A 174 13.97 2.50 13.48
C LYS A 174 13.66 2.63 11.98
N VAL A 175 12.71 1.85 11.47
CA VAL A 175 12.34 1.87 10.04
C VAL A 175 11.81 3.25 9.62
N VAL A 176 10.97 3.87 10.44
CA VAL A 176 10.44 5.22 10.17
C VAL A 176 11.55 6.28 10.16
N ASN A 177 12.48 6.22 11.12
CA ASN A 177 13.60 7.16 11.17
C ASN A 177 14.57 6.96 10.00
N ASP A 178 14.86 5.72 9.61
CA ASP A 178 15.68 5.41 8.43
C ASP A 178 15.02 5.92 7.14
N ALA A 179 13.71 5.83 7.05
CA ALA A 179 12.93 6.33 5.91
C ALA A 179 12.96 7.85 5.84
N GLY A 180 12.71 8.52 6.94
CA GLY A 180 12.74 9.97 7.05
C GLY A 180 11.99 10.67 5.89
N PRO A 181 12.54 11.76 5.33
CA PRO A 181 11.92 12.48 4.21
C PRO A 181 11.89 11.67 2.90
N ASN A 182 12.73 10.62 2.75
CA ASN A 182 12.81 9.82 1.52
C ASN A 182 11.52 9.02 1.23
N ALA A 183 10.69 8.79 2.24
CA ALA A 183 9.40 8.16 2.08
C ALA A 183 8.29 9.09 1.57
N CYS A 184 8.56 10.38 1.36
CA CYS A 184 7.58 11.42 1.01
C CYS A 184 6.40 11.45 2.01
N PRO A 185 6.66 11.74 3.31
CA PRO A 185 5.60 11.82 4.31
C PRO A 185 4.56 12.91 3.99
N PRO A 186 3.33 12.84 4.57
CA PRO A 186 2.96 11.91 5.63
C PRO A 186 2.79 10.48 5.12
N MET A 187 3.27 9.52 5.91
CA MET A 187 3.32 8.10 5.53
C MET A 187 2.01 7.38 5.85
N VAL A 188 1.74 6.30 5.11
CA VAL A 188 0.81 5.24 5.50
C VAL A 188 1.64 4.00 5.73
N ILE A 189 1.54 3.41 6.92
CA ILE A 189 2.45 2.37 7.39
C ILE A 189 1.68 1.08 7.65
N GLY A 190 2.14 0.00 7.06
CA GLY A 190 1.63 -1.33 7.35
C GLY A 190 2.66 -2.15 8.12
N VAL A 191 2.25 -2.76 9.22
CA VAL A 191 3.09 -3.63 10.04
C VAL A 191 2.52 -5.04 9.99
N GLY A 192 3.36 -5.99 9.60
CA GLY A 192 3.06 -7.42 9.73
C GLY A 192 3.76 -7.99 10.96
N ILE A 193 3.08 -8.84 11.73
CA ILE A 193 3.65 -9.53 12.89
C ILE A 193 3.28 -11.01 12.82
N GLY A 194 4.28 -11.88 12.92
CA GLY A 194 4.06 -13.33 12.92
C GLY A 194 4.13 -13.97 11.53
N GLY A 195 3.62 -15.20 11.41
CA GLY A 195 3.78 -16.02 10.21
C GLY A 195 5.23 -16.51 10.03
N SER A 196 5.71 -16.40 8.79
CA SER A 196 7.06 -16.75 8.34
C SER A 196 7.72 -15.56 7.64
N PHE A 197 8.95 -15.71 7.19
CA PHE A 197 9.72 -14.66 6.51
C PHE A 197 8.99 -14.05 5.30
N ASP A 198 8.32 -14.86 4.51
CA ASP A 198 7.52 -14.47 3.35
C ASP A 198 6.13 -13.94 3.75
N LYS A 199 5.46 -14.65 4.69
CA LYS A 199 4.10 -14.28 5.12
C LYS A 199 4.05 -12.91 5.80
N VAL A 200 5.03 -12.59 6.63
CA VAL A 200 5.06 -11.32 7.39
C VAL A 200 5.15 -10.09 6.47
N THR A 201 5.85 -10.18 5.36
CA THR A 201 5.93 -9.08 4.37
C THR A 201 4.60 -8.87 3.66
N MET A 202 3.89 -9.95 3.33
CA MET A 202 2.55 -9.87 2.77
C MET A 202 1.54 -9.27 3.76
N LEU A 203 1.64 -9.62 5.05
CA LEU A 203 0.81 -9.02 6.11
C LEU A 203 1.02 -7.50 6.18
N ALA A 204 2.28 -7.04 6.19
CA ALA A 204 2.59 -5.62 6.19
C ALA A 204 2.00 -4.90 4.96
N LYS A 205 2.01 -5.53 3.79
CA LYS A 205 1.37 -5.00 2.58
C LYS A 205 -0.15 -4.91 2.72
N LYS A 206 -0.79 -5.94 3.28
CA LYS A 206 -2.24 -5.94 3.54
C LYS A 206 -2.63 -4.87 4.57
N ALA A 207 -1.85 -4.73 5.65
CA ALA A 207 -2.07 -3.71 6.65
C ALA A 207 -2.06 -2.29 6.06
N MET A 208 -1.16 -2.03 5.12
CA MET A 208 -0.99 -0.72 4.49
C MET A 208 -2.18 -0.28 3.62
N ILE A 209 -2.98 -1.20 3.10
CA ILE A 209 -4.15 -0.89 2.27
C ILE A 209 -5.46 -0.89 3.05
N ARG A 210 -5.44 -1.07 4.38
CA ARG A 210 -6.61 -0.87 5.21
C ARG A 210 -7.04 0.59 5.20
N GLU A 211 -8.35 0.82 5.33
CA GLU A 211 -8.91 2.17 5.42
C GLU A 211 -8.27 2.96 6.58
N ILE A 212 -7.86 4.19 6.31
CA ILE A 212 -7.30 5.09 7.34
C ILE A 212 -8.34 5.37 8.40
N GLY A 213 -7.97 5.18 9.66
CA GLY A 213 -8.88 5.29 10.81
C GLY A 213 -9.57 3.97 11.19
N SER A 214 -9.37 2.88 10.41
CA SER A 214 -9.75 1.56 10.86
C SER A 214 -8.77 1.03 11.91
N HIS A 215 -9.25 0.17 12.82
CA HIS A 215 -8.43 -0.44 13.85
C HIS A 215 -8.42 -1.97 13.74
N HIS A 216 -7.38 -2.58 14.28
CA HIS A 216 -7.30 -4.03 14.42
C HIS A 216 -8.45 -4.56 15.27
N PRO A 217 -9.09 -5.69 14.91
CA PRO A 217 -10.23 -6.23 15.67
C PRO A 217 -9.88 -6.64 17.10
N GLU A 218 -8.63 -6.99 17.38
CA GLU A 218 -8.16 -7.24 18.74
C GLU A 218 -7.66 -5.95 19.38
N GLN A 219 -8.27 -5.55 20.50
CA GLN A 219 -8.03 -4.27 21.19
C GLN A 219 -6.57 -4.01 21.55
N ARG A 220 -5.80 -5.05 21.88
CA ARG A 220 -4.36 -4.88 22.22
C ARG A 220 -3.55 -4.39 21.02
N TYR A 221 -3.86 -4.88 19.83
CA TYR A 221 -3.22 -4.40 18.62
C TYR A 221 -3.76 -3.04 18.17
N ALA A 222 -5.07 -2.78 18.32
CA ALA A 222 -5.63 -1.46 18.08
C ALA A 222 -4.94 -0.38 18.95
N SER A 223 -4.76 -0.65 20.25
CA SER A 223 -4.04 0.27 21.13
C SER A 223 -2.57 0.44 20.74
N LEU A 224 -1.94 -0.61 20.22
CA LEU A 224 -0.56 -0.53 19.72
C LEU A 224 -0.46 0.26 18.40
N GLU A 225 -1.46 0.17 17.52
CA GLU A 225 -1.57 1.02 16.32
C GLU A 225 -1.57 2.50 16.70
N ASP A 226 -2.41 2.90 17.66
CA ASP A 226 -2.52 4.27 18.15
C ASP A 226 -1.22 4.75 18.81
N GLU A 227 -0.64 3.93 19.68
CA GLU A 227 0.61 4.25 20.38
C GLU A 227 1.76 4.47 19.40
N LEU A 228 1.93 3.56 18.43
CA LEU A 228 2.99 3.68 17.42
C LEU A 228 2.77 4.89 16.52
N LEU A 229 1.54 5.17 16.10
CA LEU A 229 1.23 6.34 15.29
C LEU A 229 1.55 7.64 16.04
N GLN A 230 1.23 7.72 17.33
CA GLN A 230 1.60 8.85 18.18
C GLN A 230 3.13 9.00 18.25
N MET A 231 3.87 7.94 18.57
CA MET A 231 5.34 7.96 18.64
C MET A 231 5.97 8.43 17.33
N ILE A 232 5.42 7.98 16.19
CA ILE A 232 5.89 8.37 14.85
C ILE A 232 5.66 9.86 14.61
N ASN A 233 4.51 10.38 14.97
CA ASN A 233 4.18 11.78 14.79
C ASN A 233 4.98 12.70 15.73
N GLU A 234 5.40 12.21 16.89
CA GLU A 234 6.32 12.90 17.82
C GLU A 234 7.75 13.01 17.28
N THR A 235 8.13 12.27 16.23
CA THR A 235 9.47 12.40 15.60
C THR A 235 9.68 13.78 14.97
N GLY A 236 8.61 14.47 14.61
CA GLY A 236 8.68 15.79 14.01
C GLY A 236 9.26 15.82 12.58
N ILE A 237 9.36 14.68 11.88
CA ILE A 237 9.80 14.63 10.47
C ILE A 237 8.87 15.50 9.62
N GLY A 238 7.56 15.36 9.81
CA GLY A 238 6.54 16.21 9.22
C GLY A 238 6.33 16.03 7.71
N PRO A 239 5.34 16.73 7.13
CA PRO A 239 5.01 16.63 5.71
C PRO A 239 6.21 16.96 4.82
N ALA A 240 6.49 16.09 3.85
CA ALA A 240 7.65 16.13 2.94
C ALA A 240 9.01 16.25 3.66
N GLY A 241 9.09 15.99 4.97
CA GLY A 241 10.31 16.11 5.77
C GLY A 241 10.65 17.55 6.17
N TYR A 242 9.72 18.49 6.08
CA TYR A 242 9.93 19.90 6.44
C TYR A 242 9.61 20.24 7.91
N GLY A 243 9.43 19.24 8.74
CA GLY A 243 9.02 19.42 10.12
C GLY A 243 7.50 19.53 10.27
N GLY A 244 7.03 19.45 11.52
CA GLY A 244 5.61 19.48 11.85
C GLY A 244 5.15 18.22 12.57
N LYS A 245 3.87 18.17 12.91
CA LYS A 245 3.26 17.08 13.70
C LYS A 245 2.87 15.87 12.85
N THR A 246 2.74 16.01 11.53
CA THR A 246 2.17 14.99 10.67
C THR A 246 3.26 14.24 9.90
N THR A 247 3.86 13.23 10.54
CA THR A 247 4.82 12.33 9.90
C THR A 247 4.14 11.13 9.22
N ALA A 248 3.03 10.63 9.83
CA ALA A 248 2.22 9.57 9.27
C ALA A 248 0.72 9.87 9.42
N LEU A 249 -0.08 9.40 8.46
CA LEU A 249 -1.54 9.45 8.49
C LEU A 249 -2.13 8.28 9.25
N SER A 250 -1.54 7.08 9.08
CA SER A 250 -1.96 5.87 9.78
C SER A 250 -0.82 4.87 9.94
N LEU A 251 -0.97 4.02 10.93
CA LEU A 251 -0.21 2.78 11.09
C LEU A 251 -1.22 1.67 11.40
N ASN A 252 -1.22 0.65 10.56
CA ASN A 252 -2.09 -0.51 10.73
C ASN A 252 -1.27 -1.78 10.93
N ILE A 253 -1.76 -2.71 11.75
CA ILE A 253 -1.11 -3.98 12.07
C ILE A 253 -1.94 -5.14 11.56
N GLU A 254 -1.30 -6.10 10.88
CA GLU A 254 -1.87 -7.41 10.56
C GLU A 254 -1.05 -8.51 11.22
N THR A 255 -1.73 -9.52 11.74
CA THR A 255 -1.09 -10.59 12.51
C THR A 255 -1.37 -11.96 11.93
N PHE A 256 -0.48 -12.90 12.18
CA PHE A 256 -0.68 -14.30 11.83
C PHE A 256 0.02 -15.21 12.87
N PRO A 257 -0.53 -16.40 13.19
CA PRO A 257 0.14 -17.36 14.04
C PRO A 257 1.56 -17.66 13.56
N THR A 258 2.50 -17.81 14.49
CA THR A 258 3.90 -18.02 14.18
C THR A 258 4.50 -19.19 14.98
N HIS A 259 5.68 -19.66 14.58
CA HIS A 259 6.40 -20.69 15.31
C HIS A 259 6.87 -20.14 16.65
N ILE A 260 6.81 -20.97 17.73
CA ILE A 260 7.14 -20.58 19.09
C ILE A 260 8.53 -19.96 19.26
N ALA A 261 9.48 -20.31 18.40
CA ALA A 261 10.86 -19.83 18.45
C ALA A 261 11.11 -18.53 17.66
N GLY A 262 10.10 -17.97 16.99
CA GLY A 262 10.27 -16.81 16.13
C GLY A 262 9.23 -15.74 16.38
N MET A 263 9.58 -14.49 16.03
CA MET A 263 8.68 -13.34 16.01
C MET A 263 9.07 -12.44 14.82
N PRO A 264 8.75 -12.86 13.57
CA PRO A 264 9.02 -12.03 12.41
C PRO A 264 8.17 -10.76 12.43
N VAL A 265 8.78 -9.64 12.06
CA VAL A 265 8.12 -8.34 11.94
C VAL A 265 8.55 -7.69 10.62
N ALA A 266 7.59 -7.20 9.87
CA ALA A 266 7.84 -6.42 8.65
C ALA A 266 7.14 -5.06 8.75
N VAL A 267 7.79 -4.02 8.27
CA VAL A 267 7.25 -2.67 8.18
C VAL A 267 7.27 -2.24 6.71
N SER A 268 6.10 -2.05 6.13
CA SER A 268 5.92 -1.54 4.77
C SER A 268 5.58 -0.06 4.83
N ILE A 269 6.34 0.75 4.11
CA ILE A 269 6.16 2.21 4.07
C ILE A 269 5.50 2.62 2.76
N CYS A 270 4.44 3.43 2.84
CA CYS A 270 3.87 4.14 1.71
C CYS A 270 3.95 5.64 1.93
N CYS A 271 4.10 6.41 0.84
CA CYS A 271 4.04 7.86 0.87
C CYS A 271 2.58 8.36 1.02
N HIS A 272 2.38 9.66 1.08
CA HIS A 272 1.06 10.30 1.12
C HIS A 272 0.15 9.95 -0.06
N VAL A 273 0.69 9.47 -1.18
CA VAL A 273 -0.09 8.92 -2.29
C VAL A 273 -0.31 7.42 -2.06
N SER A 274 -0.93 7.08 -0.91
CA SER A 274 -1.41 5.72 -0.65
C SER A 274 -2.70 5.51 -1.45
N ARG A 275 -2.63 4.64 -2.45
CA ARG A 275 -3.68 4.49 -3.46
C ARG A 275 -4.02 3.03 -3.68
N HIS A 276 -5.29 2.74 -3.69
CA HIS A 276 -5.82 1.44 -4.08
C HIS A 276 -7.23 1.60 -4.64
N LYS A 277 -7.67 0.62 -5.39
CA LYS A 277 -9.05 0.48 -5.89
C LYS A 277 -9.50 -0.95 -5.70
N GLU A 278 -10.80 -1.10 -5.51
CA GLU A 278 -11.43 -2.39 -5.27
C GLU A 278 -12.62 -2.61 -6.19
N VAL A 279 -12.86 -3.85 -6.53
CA VAL A 279 -14.04 -4.26 -7.30
C VAL A 279 -14.48 -5.67 -6.90
N SER A 280 -15.77 -5.85 -6.76
CA SER A 280 -16.40 -7.17 -6.69
C SER A 280 -17.08 -7.46 -8.01
N LEU A 281 -16.70 -8.55 -8.66
CA LEU A 281 -17.21 -8.98 -9.96
C LEU A 281 -18.23 -10.11 -9.80
#